data_a6186d90f91172d45eeb69f86f55988e
#
_entry.id   a6186d90f91172d45eeb69f86f55988e
#
_cell.length_a   1.000
_cell.length_b   1.000
_cell.length_c   1.000
_cell.angle_alpha   90.00
_cell.angle_beta   90.00
_cell.angle_gamma   90.00
#
_symmetry.space_group_name_H-M   'P 1'
#
loop_
_entity.id
_entity.type
_entity.pdbx_description
1 polymer ?
#
loop_
_entity_poly.entity_id
_entity_poly.type
_entity_poly.pdbx_seq_one_letter_code
_entity_poly.pdbx_strand_id
1 'polypeptide(L)'
;TVFTDATDSDTDLQYQINTAFGNSTTSDIDMAGYFEVTAYRCEDGCRDAAGGAGPCEVFDAREVLNQRAADRTMYYVEDGKKDDFKKTNSDLSADVLGLPTTGDLPDLTPALVDNEYRVSGTVLGDASDPAIRLLYRDQLIDLITAKAGTRRQKERLGAIWHSTPVLQTNLSSIEVQIPSFIEYKKLVATRPTVAYTMTHDGQIHAFLLSQPGAGTPTGSKWLEEIWSLTPQALMKRLQELGTKLQVLADGRMVLKDVRLERATSTATAVNEAKTWHSV
;
A
#
# COMPACT_ATOMS: atom_id res chain seq x y z
N THR A 1 -0.44 -2.94 18.78
CA THR A 1 -1.73 -2.95 18.05
C THR A 1 -2.31 -1.56 18.03
N VAL A 2 -2.62 -1.04 16.85
CA VAL A 2 -3.26 0.27 16.67
C VAL A 2 -4.71 0.04 16.31
N PHE A 3 -5.56 0.81 16.90
CA PHE A 3 -7.00 0.74 16.76
C PHE A 3 -7.51 2.01 16.08
N THR A 4 -8.31 1.86 15.04
CA THR A 4 -8.97 2.98 14.36
C THR A 4 -10.41 2.62 14.13
N ASP A 5 -11.30 3.50 14.54
CA ASP A 5 -12.74 3.39 14.35
C ASP A 5 -13.19 4.45 13.34
N ALA A 6 -13.95 4.05 12.36
CA ALA A 6 -14.50 4.95 11.36
C ALA A 6 -15.89 4.50 10.93
N THR A 7 -16.74 5.46 10.68
CA THR A 7 -18.12 5.23 10.22
C THR A 7 -18.23 5.58 8.74
N ASP A 8 -18.70 4.65 7.95
CA ASP A 8 -19.14 4.88 6.58
C ASP A 8 -20.63 5.28 6.62
N SER A 9 -20.88 6.57 6.39
CA SER A 9 -22.22 7.15 6.54
C SER A 9 -23.24 6.66 5.52
N ASP A 10 -22.79 6.11 4.38
CA ASP A 10 -23.73 5.62 3.37
C ASP A 10 -24.28 4.23 3.70
N THR A 11 -23.60 3.51 4.55
CA THR A 11 -23.92 2.12 4.88
C THR A 11 -24.10 1.87 6.37
N ASP A 12 -24.00 2.90 7.21
CA ASP A 12 -23.97 2.82 8.68
C ASP A 12 -22.95 1.79 9.20
N LEU A 13 -21.86 1.62 8.44
CA LEU A 13 -20.81 0.67 8.75
C LEU A 13 -19.74 1.31 9.62
N GLN A 14 -19.38 0.57 10.64
CA GLN A 14 -18.21 0.87 11.45
C GLN A 14 -17.10 -0.12 11.14
N TYR A 15 -15.88 0.37 11.09
CA TYR A 15 -14.67 -0.45 10.88
C TYR A 15 -13.78 -0.36 12.10
N GLN A 16 -13.46 -1.52 12.62
CA GLN A 16 -12.42 -1.68 13.63
C GLN A 16 -11.19 -2.24 12.94
N ILE A 17 -10.08 -1.51 12.99
CA ILE A 17 -8.84 -1.91 12.34
C ILE A 17 -7.78 -2.18 13.40
N ASN A 18 -7.23 -3.38 13.38
CA ASN A 18 -6.09 -3.77 14.18
C ASN A 18 -4.87 -3.93 13.27
N THR A 19 -3.77 -3.31 13.63
CA THR A 19 -2.49 -3.52 12.96
C THR A 19 -1.47 -4.07 13.93
N ALA A 20 -0.65 -4.96 13.44
CA ALA A 20 0.43 -5.56 14.20
C ALA A 20 1.60 -5.93 13.28
N PHE A 21 2.67 -6.38 13.89
CA PHE A 21 3.84 -6.93 13.19
C PHE A 21 4.37 -8.13 13.95
N GLY A 22 5.10 -8.95 13.24
CA GLY A 22 5.79 -10.12 13.79
C GLY A 22 6.97 -10.50 12.92
N ASN A 23 7.74 -11.45 13.37
CA ASN A 23 8.77 -12.04 12.53
C ASN A 23 8.09 -12.81 11.39
N SER A 24 8.69 -12.79 10.21
CA SER A 24 8.29 -13.68 9.14
C SER A 24 8.43 -15.14 9.58
N THR A 25 7.47 -15.95 9.19
CA THR A 25 7.54 -17.41 9.40
C THR A 25 8.31 -18.12 8.29
N THR A 26 8.72 -17.39 7.27
CA THR A 26 9.36 -17.95 6.06
C THR A 26 10.69 -17.31 5.70
N SER A 27 11.11 -16.27 6.44
CA SER A 27 12.38 -15.55 6.19
C SER A 27 12.99 -15.07 7.50
N ASP A 28 14.29 -15.14 7.61
CA ASP A 28 15.08 -14.71 8.78
C ASP A 28 15.35 -13.20 8.83
N ILE A 29 15.10 -12.50 7.73
CA ILE A 29 15.35 -11.05 7.61
C ILE A 29 14.13 -10.24 7.21
N ASP A 30 12.96 -10.84 7.09
CA ASP A 30 11.74 -10.13 6.78
C ASP A 30 10.80 -10.09 8.00
N MET A 31 9.95 -9.10 8.04
CA MET A 31 8.90 -8.97 9.05
C MET A 31 7.53 -9.05 8.37
N ALA A 32 6.63 -9.77 8.99
CA ALA A 32 5.24 -9.90 8.57
C ALA A 32 4.39 -8.77 9.17
N GLY A 33 3.54 -8.17 8.34
CA GLY A 33 2.49 -7.26 8.79
C GLY A 33 1.17 -7.98 8.98
N TYR A 34 0.35 -7.45 9.88
CA TYR A 34 -1.02 -7.88 10.12
C TYR A 34 -1.92 -6.67 10.00
N PHE A 35 -2.96 -6.79 9.21
CA PHE A 35 -3.95 -5.75 8.98
C PHE A 35 -5.34 -6.40 9.04
N GLU A 36 -5.85 -6.48 10.26
CA GLU A 36 -7.14 -7.10 10.53
C GLU A 36 -8.24 -6.04 10.54
N VAL A 37 -9.33 -6.33 9.88
CA VAL A 37 -10.51 -5.47 9.81
C VAL A 37 -11.73 -6.23 10.28
N THR A 38 -12.45 -5.66 11.22
CA THR A 38 -13.80 -6.07 11.60
C THR A 38 -14.77 -5.00 11.12
N ALA A 39 -15.76 -5.38 10.33
CA ALA A 39 -16.82 -4.48 9.89
C ALA A 39 -18.14 -4.88 10.54
N TYR A 40 -18.86 -3.91 11.10
CA TYR A 40 -20.16 -4.13 11.71
C TYR A 40 -21.09 -2.94 11.49
N ARG A 41 -22.40 -3.18 11.52
CA ARG A 41 -23.43 -2.15 11.54
C ARG A 41 -23.86 -1.88 12.98
N CYS A 42 -24.16 -0.62 13.30
CA CYS A 42 -24.65 -0.25 14.62
C CYS A 42 -25.97 -0.93 14.97
N GLU A 43 -26.84 -1.20 13.99
CA GLU A 43 -28.16 -1.80 14.19
C GLU A 43 -28.18 -3.32 14.03
N ASP A 44 -27.41 -3.87 13.11
CA ASP A 44 -27.51 -5.27 12.68
C ASP A 44 -26.32 -6.15 13.14
N GLY A 45 -25.29 -5.57 13.75
CA GLY A 45 -24.09 -6.29 14.15
C GLY A 45 -23.07 -6.43 13.02
N CYS A 46 -22.46 -7.59 12.90
CA CYS A 46 -21.30 -7.81 12.05
C CYS A 46 -21.63 -8.14 10.60
N ARG A 47 -20.65 -8.01 9.72
CA ARG A 47 -20.76 -8.39 8.31
C ARG A 47 -20.05 -9.71 8.01
N ASP A 48 -20.59 -10.43 7.05
CA ASP A 48 -19.94 -11.58 6.43
C ASP A 48 -18.94 -11.15 5.34
N ALA A 49 -18.17 -12.09 4.81
CA ALA A 49 -17.20 -11.85 3.73
C ALA A 49 -17.80 -11.29 2.43
N ALA A 50 -19.10 -11.46 2.22
CA ALA A 50 -19.84 -10.91 1.09
C ALA A 50 -20.41 -9.51 1.40
N GLY A 51 -20.25 -9.02 2.65
CA GLY A 51 -20.77 -7.75 3.10
C GLY A 51 -22.24 -7.78 3.52
N GLY A 52 -22.85 -8.98 3.66
CA GLY A 52 -24.18 -9.16 4.24
C GLY A 52 -24.17 -9.13 5.77
N ALA A 53 -25.34 -9.04 6.41
CA ALA A 53 -25.45 -9.24 7.86
C ALA A 53 -25.01 -10.67 8.22
N GLY A 54 -24.09 -10.79 9.16
CA GLY A 54 -23.49 -12.07 9.53
C GLY A 54 -22.74 -12.03 10.84
N PRO A 55 -22.09 -13.12 11.25
CA PRO A 55 -21.26 -13.13 12.43
C PRO A 55 -20.11 -12.14 12.30
N CYS A 56 -19.63 -11.60 13.42
CA CYS A 56 -18.45 -10.73 13.46
C CYS A 56 -17.22 -11.52 12.99
N GLU A 57 -16.84 -11.37 11.75
CA GLU A 57 -15.66 -11.98 11.20
C GLU A 57 -14.51 -10.96 11.23
N VAL A 58 -13.36 -11.46 11.60
CA VAL A 58 -12.11 -10.70 11.50
C VAL A 58 -11.46 -11.06 10.17
N PHE A 59 -11.22 -10.06 9.34
CA PHE A 59 -10.59 -10.24 8.03
C PHE A 59 -9.15 -9.76 8.09
N ASP A 60 -8.23 -10.57 7.63
CA ASP A 60 -6.82 -10.20 7.50
C ASP A 60 -6.50 -9.85 6.04
N ALA A 61 -6.25 -8.57 5.79
CA ALA A 61 -5.86 -8.09 4.45
C ALA A 61 -4.54 -8.72 3.97
N ARG A 62 -3.67 -9.16 4.90
CA ARG A 62 -2.46 -9.91 4.57
C ARG A 62 -2.80 -11.24 3.90
N GLU A 63 -3.79 -11.97 4.42
CA GLU A 63 -4.20 -13.25 3.84
C GLU A 63 -4.78 -13.05 2.44
N VAL A 64 -5.64 -12.04 2.27
CA VAL A 64 -6.18 -11.68 0.95
C VAL A 64 -5.07 -11.34 -0.02
N LEU A 65 -4.07 -10.57 0.41
CA LEU A 65 -2.93 -10.18 -0.41
C LEU A 65 -2.04 -11.38 -0.75
N ASN A 66 -1.80 -12.28 0.21
CA ASN A 66 -0.97 -13.48 0.00
C ASN A 66 -1.64 -14.50 -0.94
N GLN A 67 -2.96 -14.58 -0.94
CA GLN A 67 -3.75 -15.47 -1.81
C GLN A 67 -3.95 -14.91 -3.22
N ARG A 68 -3.61 -13.64 -3.46
CA ARG A 68 -3.81 -13.00 -4.76
C ARG A 68 -2.98 -13.70 -5.85
N ALA A 69 -3.65 -14.23 -6.88
CA ALA A 69 -2.99 -14.88 -8.01
C ALA A 69 -2.38 -13.88 -9.01
N ALA A 70 -3.01 -12.71 -9.16
CA ALA A 70 -2.54 -11.67 -10.07
C ALA A 70 -1.38 -10.86 -9.47
N ASP A 71 -0.58 -10.24 -10.33
CA ASP A 71 0.43 -9.29 -9.94
C ASP A 71 -0.19 -8.10 -9.19
N ARG A 72 0.54 -7.56 -8.23
CA ARG A 72 0.14 -6.36 -7.49
C ARG A 72 0.20 -5.13 -8.39
N THR A 73 -0.71 -4.20 -8.17
CA THR A 73 -0.64 -2.87 -8.77
C THR A 73 0.22 -1.99 -7.88
N MET A 74 1.47 -1.81 -8.28
CA MET A 74 2.44 -1.06 -7.51
C MET A 74 2.96 0.13 -8.29
N TYR A 75 3.15 1.24 -7.58
CA TYR A 75 3.65 2.49 -8.14
C TYR A 75 4.85 3.00 -7.37
N TYR A 76 5.60 3.88 -7.98
CA TYR A 76 6.59 4.72 -7.32
C TYR A 76 6.43 6.16 -7.77
N VAL A 77 7.05 7.07 -7.04
CA VAL A 77 7.11 8.49 -7.40
C VAL A 77 8.57 8.86 -7.64
N GLU A 78 8.83 9.51 -8.78
CA GLU A 78 10.10 10.14 -9.09
C GLU A 78 9.86 11.46 -9.80
N ASP A 79 10.58 12.51 -9.39
CA ASP A 79 10.44 13.87 -9.93
C ASP A 79 8.99 14.37 -9.99
N GLY A 80 8.21 14.02 -8.95
CA GLY A 80 6.81 14.39 -8.82
C GLY A 80 5.86 13.63 -9.76
N LYS A 81 6.33 12.61 -10.45
CA LYS A 81 5.52 11.76 -11.33
C LYS A 81 5.34 10.37 -10.75
N LYS A 82 4.10 9.87 -10.82
CA LYS A 82 3.76 8.49 -10.48
C LYS A 82 3.99 7.61 -11.70
N ASP A 83 4.67 6.48 -11.52
CA ASP A 83 4.89 5.48 -12.55
C ASP A 83 4.79 4.04 -11.99
N ASP A 84 4.72 3.05 -12.87
CA ASP A 84 4.56 1.65 -12.53
C ASP A 84 5.83 1.04 -11.94
N PHE A 85 5.70 0.41 -10.77
CA PHE A 85 6.79 -0.32 -10.12
C PHE A 85 6.84 -1.76 -10.65
N LYS A 86 7.46 -1.96 -11.81
CA LYS A 86 7.58 -3.27 -12.47
C LYS A 86 8.84 -3.38 -13.32
N LYS A 87 9.33 -4.61 -13.56
CA LYS A 87 10.56 -4.85 -14.35
C LYS A 87 10.49 -4.37 -15.80
N THR A 88 9.30 -4.40 -16.39
CA THR A 88 9.09 -3.95 -17.77
C THR A 88 9.10 -2.44 -17.92
N ASN A 89 9.09 -1.69 -16.83
CA ASN A 89 9.24 -0.24 -16.86
C ASN A 89 10.72 0.13 -16.98
N SER A 90 11.11 0.68 -18.12
CA SER A 90 12.50 1.11 -18.38
C SER A 90 12.92 2.31 -17.53
N ASP A 91 11.96 3.15 -17.12
CA ASP A 91 12.23 4.35 -16.33
C ASP A 91 12.56 3.98 -14.87
N LEU A 92 12.10 2.82 -14.38
CA LEU A 92 12.52 2.26 -13.11
C LEU A 92 13.94 1.67 -13.23
N SER A 93 14.92 2.51 -13.46
CA SER A 93 16.31 2.13 -13.68
C SER A 93 17.02 1.70 -12.37
N ALA A 94 18.20 1.13 -12.53
CA ALA A 94 19.09 0.83 -11.40
C ALA A 94 19.52 2.09 -10.62
N ASP A 95 19.62 3.24 -11.29
CA ASP A 95 19.96 4.52 -10.67
C ASP A 95 18.80 5.06 -9.84
N VAL A 96 17.57 4.90 -10.30
CA VAL A 96 16.34 5.25 -9.57
C VAL A 96 16.24 4.47 -8.26
N LEU A 97 16.62 3.18 -8.30
CA LEU A 97 16.69 2.32 -7.12
C LEU A 97 17.94 2.55 -6.26
N GLY A 98 18.83 3.46 -6.66
CA GLY A 98 20.05 3.79 -5.92
C GLY A 98 21.10 2.67 -5.91
N LEU A 99 21.07 1.76 -6.90
CA LEU A 99 22.03 0.65 -6.93
C LEU A 99 23.46 1.16 -7.15
N PRO A 100 24.44 0.55 -6.48
CA PRO A 100 25.85 0.93 -6.64
C PRO A 100 26.31 0.75 -8.09
N THR A 101 27.36 1.47 -8.47
CA THR A 101 27.97 1.40 -9.80
C THR A 101 29.28 0.60 -9.79
N THR A 102 29.75 0.20 -8.63
CA THR A 102 30.98 -0.58 -8.42
C THR A 102 30.85 -1.48 -7.22
N GLY A 103 31.62 -2.56 -7.16
CA GLY A 103 31.65 -3.51 -6.07
C GLY A 103 30.67 -4.68 -6.24
N ASP A 104 30.81 -5.67 -5.39
CA ASP A 104 30.03 -6.90 -5.48
C ASP A 104 28.57 -6.70 -5.10
N LEU A 105 27.66 -7.15 -5.96
CA LEU A 105 26.24 -7.24 -5.69
C LEU A 105 25.89 -8.63 -5.18
N PRO A 106 25.10 -8.75 -4.09
CA PRO A 106 24.65 -10.04 -3.59
C PRO A 106 23.60 -10.65 -4.52
N ASP A 107 23.54 -11.98 -4.56
CA ASP A 107 22.43 -12.68 -5.21
C ASP A 107 21.22 -12.69 -4.27
N LEU A 108 20.11 -12.11 -4.70
CA LEU A 108 18.86 -12.05 -3.93
C LEU A 108 17.99 -13.31 -4.12
N THR A 109 18.42 -14.27 -4.93
CA THR A 109 17.74 -15.56 -5.06
C THR A 109 17.75 -16.26 -3.70
N PRO A 110 16.58 -16.62 -3.15
CA PRO A 110 16.54 -17.21 -1.81
C PRO A 110 17.06 -18.63 -1.81
N ALA A 111 17.83 -18.96 -0.79
CA ALA A 111 18.14 -20.34 -0.44
C ALA A 111 17.08 -20.84 0.55
N LEU A 112 16.46 -21.99 0.26
CA LEU A 112 15.53 -22.63 1.18
C LEU A 112 16.34 -23.55 2.14
N VAL A 113 16.41 -23.16 3.41
CA VAL A 113 17.08 -23.93 4.46
C VAL A 113 16.09 -24.14 5.60
N ASP A 114 15.85 -25.38 5.98
CA ASP A 114 14.93 -25.75 7.08
C ASP A 114 13.51 -25.13 6.95
N ASN A 115 12.98 -25.09 5.73
CA ASN A 115 11.71 -24.44 5.34
C ASN A 115 11.68 -22.91 5.46
N GLU A 116 12.80 -22.25 5.73
CA GLU A 116 12.95 -20.81 5.71
C GLU A 116 13.69 -20.33 4.46
N TYR A 117 13.24 -19.21 3.90
CA TYR A 117 13.95 -18.54 2.81
C TYR A 117 15.03 -17.63 3.40
N ARG A 118 16.29 -17.94 3.09
CA ARG A 118 17.45 -17.14 3.51
C ARG A 118 18.10 -16.45 2.34
N VAL A 119 18.81 -15.37 2.60
CA VAL A 119 19.70 -14.77 1.59
C VAL A 119 20.77 -15.81 1.25
N SER A 120 21.00 -16.02 -0.05
CA SER A 120 21.92 -17.07 -0.52
C SER A 120 23.36 -16.90 -0.01
N GLY A 121 23.76 -15.68 0.32
CA GLY A 121 25.12 -15.33 0.72
C GLY A 121 26.13 -15.39 -0.43
N THR A 122 25.67 -15.65 -1.65
CA THR A 122 26.50 -15.67 -2.86
C THR A 122 26.57 -14.30 -3.51
N VAL A 123 27.64 -14.09 -4.26
CA VAL A 123 27.85 -12.87 -5.07
C VAL A 123 27.24 -13.09 -6.44
N LEU A 124 26.38 -12.17 -6.89
CA LEU A 124 25.82 -12.15 -8.24
C LEU A 124 26.87 -11.73 -9.26
N GLY A 125 27.69 -10.74 -8.92
CA GLY A 125 28.75 -10.17 -9.73
C GLY A 125 29.05 -8.73 -9.37
N ASP A 126 29.97 -8.10 -10.14
CA ASP A 126 30.37 -6.71 -9.91
C ASP A 126 29.36 -5.71 -10.53
N ALA A 127 29.03 -4.70 -9.77
CA ALA A 127 28.08 -3.64 -10.17
C ALA A 127 28.58 -2.77 -11.35
N SER A 128 29.86 -2.82 -11.68
CA SER A 128 30.41 -2.14 -12.86
C SER A 128 30.00 -2.81 -14.17
N ASP A 129 29.57 -4.08 -14.13
CA ASP A 129 28.96 -4.76 -15.28
C ASP A 129 27.47 -4.36 -15.40
N PRO A 130 27.08 -3.66 -16.49
CA PRO A 130 25.68 -3.25 -16.67
C PRO A 130 24.69 -4.42 -16.69
N ALA A 131 25.10 -5.62 -17.15
CA ALA A 131 24.24 -6.79 -17.21
C ALA A 131 23.97 -7.34 -15.79
N ILE A 132 25.00 -7.40 -14.95
CA ILE A 132 24.88 -7.79 -13.54
C ILE A 132 24.01 -6.77 -12.77
N ARG A 133 24.24 -5.50 -13.00
CA ARG A 133 23.48 -4.43 -12.35
C ARG A 133 21.99 -4.47 -12.76
N LEU A 134 21.70 -4.77 -14.03
CA LEU A 134 20.32 -4.95 -14.50
C LEU A 134 19.67 -6.21 -13.88
N LEU A 135 20.41 -7.31 -13.79
CA LEU A 135 19.92 -8.55 -13.16
C LEU A 135 19.59 -8.33 -11.69
N TYR A 136 20.46 -7.64 -10.95
CA TYR A 136 20.22 -7.31 -9.55
C TYR A 136 18.99 -6.37 -9.38
N ARG A 137 18.86 -5.36 -10.24
CA ARG A 137 17.65 -4.53 -10.29
C ARG A 137 16.39 -5.39 -10.40
N ASP A 138 16.39 -6.34 -11.31
CA ASP A 138 15.23 -7.21 -11.57
C ASP A 138 14.92 -8.14 -10.39
N GLN A 139 15.96 -8.70 -9.75
CA GLN A 139 15.79 -9.47 -8.52
C GLN A 139 15.22 -8.61 -7.37
N LEU A 140 15.69 -7.37 -7.23
CA LEU A 140 15.20 -6.46 -6.19
C LEU A 140 13.72 -6.07 -6.44
N ILE A 141 13.34 -5.81 -7.68
CA ILE A 141 11.94 -5.54 -8.02
C ILE A 141 11.06 -6.77 -7.72
N ASP A 142 11.50 -7.98 -8.09
CA ASP A 142 10.76 -9.20 -7.77
C ASP A 142 10.61 -9.40 -6.26
N LEU A 143 11.65 -9.12 -5.48
CA LEU A 143 11.62 -9.20 -4.03
C LEU A 143 10.61 -8.21 -3.43
N ILE A 144 10.64 -6.93 -3.85
CA ILE A 144 9.76 -5.89 -3.33
C ILE A 144 8.30 -6.14 -3.72
N THR A 145 8.08 -6.62 -4.95
CA THR A 145 6.73 -7.00 -5.41
C THR A 145 6.25 -8.34 -4.84
N ALA A 146 7.10 -9.03 -4.08
CA ALA A 146 6.86 -10.33 -3.48
C ALA A 146 6.41 -11.40 -4.49
N LYS A 147 7.10 -11.45 -5.63
CA LYS A 147 6.85 -12.42 -6.69
C LYS A 147 7.08 -13.85 -6.21
N ALA A 148 6.45 -14.80 -6.89
CA ALA A 148 6.73 -16.22 -6.72
C ALA A 148 8.22 -16.50 -6.94
N GLY A 149 8.80 -17.33 -6.08
CA GLY A 149 10.23 -17.63 -6.08
C GLY A 149 11.10 -16.68 -5.24
N THR A 150 10.54 -15.61 -4.70
CA THR A 150 11.25 -14.75 -3.74
C THR A 150 10.98 -15.18 -2.30
N ARG A 151 11.85 -14.78 -1.35
CA ARG A 151 11.63 -15.08 0.07
C ARG A 151 10.36 -14.44 0.64
N ARG A 152 9.85 -13.35 0.01
CA ARG A 152 8.64 -12.64 0.43
C ARG A 152 7.34 -13.15 -0.22
N GLN A 153 7.39 -14.18 -1.04
CA GLN A 153 6.22 -14.66 -1.80
C GLN A 153 5.01 -15.04 -0.93
N LYS A 154 5.24 -15.42 0.34
CA LYS A 154 4.20 -15.77 1.31
C LYS A 154 3.95 -14.69 2.37
N GLU A 155 4.72 -13.61 2.34
CA GLU A 155 4.65 -12.50 3.30
C GLU A 155 4.66 -11.18 2.52
N ARG A 156 3.59 -10.95 1.76
CA ARG A 156 3.50 -9.82 0.82
C ARG A 156 3.27 -8.48 1.52
N LEU A 157 2.71 -8.48 2.72
CA LEU A 157 2.51 -7.30 3.54
C LEU A 157 3.68 -7.14 4.51
N GLY A 158 4.43 -6.06 4.37
CA GLY A 158 5.47 -5.70 5.31
C GLY A 158 4.92 -5.32 6.69
N ALA A 159 5.76 -5.37 7.72
CA ALA A 159 5.36 -5.02 9.08
C ALA A 159 4.81 -3.60 9.20
N ILE A 160 3.69 -3.46 9.89
CA ILE A 160 3.11 -2.16 10.24
C ILE A 160 3.60 -1.81 11.65
N TRP A 161 4.70 -1.04 11.71
CA TRP A 161 5.41 -0.80 12.97
C TRP A 161 4.69 0.27 13.84
N HIS A 162 4.81 1.54 13.48
CA HIS A 162 4.15 2.64 14.18
C HIS A 162 3.16 3.40 13.27
N SER A 163 2.84 2.85 12.11
CA SER A 163 1.89 3.45 11.19
C SER A 163 0.48 3.23 11.70
N THR A 164 -0.19 4.32 12.01
CA THR A 164 -1.64 4.28 12.26
C THR A 164 -2.35 4.32 10.92
N PRO A 165 -3.21 3.34 10.61
CA PRO A 165 -4.03 3.38 9.42
C PRO A 165 -4.89 4.64 9.38
N VAL A 166 -5.08 5.20 8.20
CA VAL A 166 -6.01 6.31 7.97
C VAL A 166 -7.07 5.91 6.97
N LEU A 167 -8.28 6.41 7.19
CA LEU A 167 -9.43 6.07 6.36
C LEU A 167 -9.81 7.24 5.47
N GLN A 168 -10.01 6.96 4.19
CA GLN A 168 -10.69 7.82 3.26
C GLN A 168 -12.12 7.32 3.10
N THR A 169 -13.07 8.08 3.60
CA THR A 169 -14.50 7.84 3.43
C THR A 169 -15.10 8.85 2.47
N ASN A 170 -16.36 8.66 2.10
CA ASN A 170 -17.12 9.76 1.54
C ASN A 170 -17.23 10.90 2.59
N LEU A 171 -17.52 12.10 2.15
CA LEU A 171 -17.56 13.29 3.03
C LEU A 171 -18.97 13.63 3.51
N SER A 172 -19.92 12.70 3.44
CA SER A 172 -21.33 12.97 3.71
C SER A 172 -21.58 13.54 5.12
N SER A 173 -20.85 13.07 6.11
CA SER A 173 -20.98 13.50 7.51
C SER A 173 -20.29 14.83 7.86
N ILE A 174 -19.47 15.38 6.96
CA ILE A 174 -18.71 16.60 7.25
C ILE A 174 -19.55 17.83 6.92
N GLU A 175 -19.87 18.63 7.92
CA GLU A 175 -20.60 19.90 7.76
C GLU A 175 -19.61 21.06 7.60
N VAL A 176 -19.35 21.46 6.37
CA VAL A 176 -18.53 22.64 6.04
C VAL A 176 -19.31 23.54 5.10
N GLN A 177 -19.44 24.81 5.45
CA GLN A 177 -20.25 25.80 4.71
C GLN A 177 -19.46 26.54 3.61
N ILE A 178 -18.45 25.91 3.05
CA ILE A 178 -17.69 26.45 1.91
C ILE A 178 -18.35 25.96 0.61
N PRO A 179 -18.87 26.86 -0.26
CA PRO A 179 -19.61 26.44 -1.46
C PRO A 179 -18.84 25.45 -2.36
N SER A 180 -17.55 25.68 -2.59
CA SER A 180 -16.73 24.76 -3.39
C SER A 180 -16.52 23.40 -2.72
N PHE A 181 -16.50 23.34 -1.39
CA PHE A 181 -16.43 22.08 -0.66
C PHE A 181 -17.75 21.31 -0.72
N ILE A 182 -18.89 22.02 -0.68
CA ILE A 182 -20.22 21.39 -0.86
C ILE A 182 -20.31 20.72 -2.22
N GLU A 183 -19.83 21.38 -3.28
CA GLU A 183 -19.80 20.78 -4.62
C GLU A 183 -18.78 19.64 -4.70
N TYR A 184 -17.61 19.77 -4.05
CA TYR A 184 -16.64 18.68 -3.95
C TYR A 184 -17.21 17.44 -3.25
N LYS A 185 -17.97 17.59 -2.16
CA LYS A 185 -18.67 16.47 -1.51
C LYS A 185 -19.53 15.69 -2.50
N LYS A 186 -20.25 16.36 -3.39
CA LYS A 186 -21.06 15.69 -4.42
C LYS A 186 -20.21 14.90 -5.41
N LEU A 187 -19.02 15.41 -5.78
CA LEU A 187 -18.10 14.72 -6.68
C LEU A 187 -17.53 13.43 -6.06
N VAL A 188 -17.33 13.41 -4.75
CA VAL A 188 -16.73 12.27 -4.04
C VAL A 188 -17.76 11.44 -3.26
N ALA A 189 -19.06 11.70 -3.44
CA ALA A 189 -20.13 11.01 -2.73
C ALA A 189 -20.11 9.49 -2.94
N THR A 190 -19.70 9.05 -4.13
CA THR A 190 -19.65 7.62 -4.50
C THR A 190 -18.25 7.02 -4.39
N ARG A 191 -17.27 7.76 -3.83
CA ARG A 191 -15.93 7.19 -3.67
C ARG A 191 -15.95 6.05 -2.66
N PRO A 192 -15.20 4.97 -2.91
CA PRO A 192 -15.14 3.86 -1.98
C PRO A 192 -14.43 4.26 -0.69
N THR A 193 -14.74 3.56 0.39
CA THR A 193 -13.96 3.63 1.63
C THR A 193 -12.68 2.86 1.44
N VAL A 194 -11.55 3.52 1.67
CA VAL A 194 -10.20 2.96 1.51
C VAL A 194 -9.40 3.21 2.77
N ALA A 195 -8.75 2.16 3.27
CA ALA A 195 -7.77 2.27 4.33
C ALA A 195 -6.36 2.36 3.76
N TYR A 196 -5.59 3.31 4.25
CA TYR A 196 -4.17 3.44 3.92
C TYR A 196 -3.33 3.07 5.13
N THR A 197 -2.27 2.33 4.89
CA THR A 197 -1.25 2.03 5.90
C THR A 197 0.13 2.04 5.28
N MET A 198 1.14 2.35 6.08
CA MET A 198 2.54 2.33 5.64
C MET A 198 3.26 1.18 6.34
N THR A 199 4.09 0.48 5.59
CA THR A 199 4.84 -0.68 6.06
C THR A 199 6.33 -0.39 6.15
N HIS A 200 7.04 -1.16 6.98
CA HIS A 200 8.48 -1.01 7.23
C HIS A 200 9.32 -1.05 5.95
N ASP A 201 8.86 -1.74 4.93
CA ASP A 201 9.53 -1.88 3.63
C ASP A 201 9.33 -0.68 2.70
N GLY A 202 8.76 0.43 3.24
CA GLY A 202 8.67 1.69 2.54
C GLY A 202 7.48 1.82 1.59
N GLN A 203 6.48 0.95 1.71
CA GLN A 203 5.28 0.99 0.87
C GLN A 203 4.10 1.59 1.62
N ILE A 204 3.33 2.42 0.93
CA ILE A 204 1.98 2.83 1.33
C ILE A 204 1.01 1.91 0.62
N HIS A 205 0.18 1.20 1.37
CA HIS A 205 -0.83 0.29 0.84
C HIS A 205 -2.21 0.93 0.92
N ALA A 206 -3.05 0.70 -0.08
CA ALA A 206 -4.44 1.10 -0.13
C ALA A 206 -5.33 -0.15 -0.19
N PHE A 207 -6.10 -0.39 0.87
CA PHE A 207 -7.03 -1.52 0.98
C PHE A 207 -8.47 -1.05 0.85
N LEU A 208 -9.24 -1.74 0.01
CA LEU A 208 -10.65 -1.46 -0.19
C LEU A 208 -11.49 -1.97 0.99
N LEU A 209 -12.15 -1.08 1.73
CA LEU A 209 -13.03 -1.44 2.85
C LEU A 209 -14.51 -1.44 2.50
N SER A 210 -14.94 -0.65 1.53
CA SER A 210 -16.32 -0.68 1.05
C SER A 210 -16.53 -1.76 0.00
N GLN A 211 -17.80 -2.07 -0.26
CA GLN A 211 -18.13 -2.93 -1.39
C GLN A 211 -17.62 -2.33 -2.70
N PRO A 212 -17.11 -3.14 -3.64
CA PRO A 212 -16.72 -2.67 -4.96
C PRO A 212 -17.86 -1.94 -5.64
N GLY A 213 -17.58 -0.76 -6.17
CA GLY A 213 -18.57 0.11 -6.80
C GLY A 213 -17.92 1.19 -7.64
N ALA A 214 -18.62 2.29 -7.84
CA ALA A 214 -18.08 3.43 -8.56
C ALA A 214 -16.76 3.90 -7.93
N GLY A 215 -15.74 4.09 -8.75
CA GLY A 215 -14.40 4.51 -8.31
C GLY A 215 -13.45 3.38 -7.91
N THR A 216 -13.91 2.11 -7.82
CA THR A 216 -12.99 0.98 -7.63
C THR A 216 -12.56 0.38 -8.97
N PRO A 217 -11.34 -0.20 -9.06
CA PRO A 217 -10.95 -0.95 -10.24
C PRO A 217 -11.92 -2.10 -10.52
N THR A 218 -12.18 -2.37 -11.80
CA THR A 218 -13.05 -3.47 -12.21
C THR A 218 -12.55 -4.81 -11.65
N GLY A 219 -13.42 -5.56 -11.00
CA GLY A 219 -13.09 -6.86 -10.41
C GLY A 219 -12.46 -6.80 -9.03
N SER A 220 -12.30 -5.62 -8.44
CA SER A 220 -11.82 -5.48 -7.05
C SER A 220 -12.75 -6.20 -6.07
N LYS A 221 -12.13 -6.80 -5.07
CA LYS A 221 -12.80 -7.50 -3.98
C LYS A 221 -12.63 -6.71 -2.68
N TRP A 222 -13.53 -6.98 -1.74
CA TRP A 222 -13.43 -6.41 -0.41
C TRP A 222 -12.12 -6.79 0.27
N LEU A 223 -11.48 -5.85 0.98
CA LEU A 223 -10.15 -5.94 1.60
C LEU A 223 -8.99 -6.21 0.61
N GLU A 224 -9.24 -6.15 -0.67
CA GLU A 224 -8.16 -6.26 -1.64
C GLU A 224 -7.28 -5.00 -1.62
N GLU A 225 -5.98 -5.20 -1.74
CA GLU A 225 -5.06 -4.10 -2.06
C GLU A 225 -5.36 -3.58 -3.46
N ILE A 226 -5.89 -2.37 -3.57
CA ILE A 226 -6.16 -1.74 -4.88
C ILE A 226 -4.90 -1.17 -5.50
N TRP A 227 -3.95 -0.71 -4.69
CA TRP A 227 -2.61 -0.32 -5.10
C TRP A 227 -1.66 -0.21 -3.90
N SER A 228 -0.36 -0.20 -4.17
CA SER A 228 0.66 0.28 -3.25
C SER A 228 1.56 1.31 -3.92
N LEU A 229 2.22 2.15 -3.13
CA LEU A 229 3.05 3.25 -3.59
C LEU A 229 4.32 3.34 -2.77
N THR A 230 5.47 3.43 -3.45
CA THR A 230 6.75 3.78 -2.83
C THR A 230 7.04 5.27 -3.03
N PRO A 231 7.13 6.07 -1.96
CA PRO A 231 7.50 7.49 -2.04
C PRO A 231 8.90 7.69 -2.60
N GLN A 232 9.12 8.78 -3.34
CA GLN A 232 10.42 9.13 -3.92
C GLN A 232 11.57 9.12 -2.90
N ALA A 233 11.33 9.62 -1.70
CA ALA A 233 12.35 9.69 -0.65
C ALA A 233 12.90 8.31 -0.23
N LEU A 234 12.18 7.23 -0.50
CA LEU A 234 12.55 5.87 -0.12
C LEU A 234 13.12 5.05 -1.27
N MET A 235 12.97 5.48 -2.52
CA MET A 235 13.36 4.71 -3.70
C MET A 235 14.80 4.22 -3.64
N LYS A 236 15.76 5.11 -3.33
CA LYS A 236 17.19 4.76 -3.27
C LYS A 236 17.56 3.89 -2.07
N ARG A 237 16.67 3.76 -1.10
CA ARG A 237 16.88 2.92 0.08
C ARG A 237 16.30 1.51 -0.06
N LEU A 238 15.48 1.26 -1.08
CA LEU A 238 14.87 -0.06 -1.30
C LEU A 238 15.90 -1.18 -1.42
N GLN A 239 17.09 -0.90 -1.94
CA GLN A 239 18.19 -1.87 -2.02
C GLN A 239 18.61 -2.42 -0.64
N GLU A 240 18.42 -1.64 0.43
CA GLU A 240 18.75 -2.07 1.79
C GLU A 240 17.93 -3.29 2.24
N LEU A 241 16.72 -3.46 1.68
CA LEU A 241 15.85 -4.62 1.93
C LEU A 241 16.40 -5.91 1.32
N GLY A 242 17.33 -5.81 0.38
CA GLY A 242 17.88 -6.98 -0.31
C GLY A 242 18.55 -7.97 0.62
N THR A 243 19.32 -7.50 1.58
CA THR A 243 20.24 -8.32 2.37
C THR A 243 20.06 -8.27 3.88
N LYS A 244 19.25 -7.35 4.39
CA LYS A 244 19.07 -7.16 5.84
C LYS A 244 17.66 -6.65 6.17
N LEU A 245 17.25 -6.91 7.39
CA LEU A 245 16.06 -6.30 7.94
C LEU A 245 16.28 -4.79 8.06
N GLN A 246 15.37 -4.01 7.48
CA GLN A 246 15.39 -2.55 7.54
C GLN A 246 13.98 -2.01 7.77
N VAL A 247 13.90 -0.96 8.57
CA VAL A 247 12.71 -0.13 8.68
C VAL A 247 12.94 1.11 7.85
N LEU A 248 12.40 1.12 6.62
CA LEU A 248 12.53 2.26 5.69
C LEU A 248 11.53 3.34 5.98
N ALA A 249 10.35 2.95 6.43
CA ALA A 249 9.24 3.85 6.73
C ALA A 249 8.62 3.51 8.07
N ASP A 250 8.32 4.56 8.84
CA ASP A 250 7.73 4.49 10.15
C ASP A 250 6.97 5.78 10.45
N GLY A 251 5.93 5.70 11.29
CA GLY A 251 5.21 6.86 11.76
C GLY A 251 3.80 7.01 11.22
N ARG A 252 3.16 8.11 11.62
CA ARG A 252 1.75 8.35 11.33
C ARG A 252 1.57 8.95 9.94
N MET A 253 0.57 8.45 9.24
CA MET A 253 0.03 9.11 8.06
C MET A 253 -1.06 10.09 8.46
N VAL A 254 -1.26 11.12 7.64
CA VAL A 254 -2.36 12.07 7.76
C VAL A 254 -3.01 12.21 6.40
N LEU A 255 -4.30 12.00 6.34
CA LEU A 255 -5.11 12.21 5.15
C LEU A 255 -5.99 13.45 5.36
N LYS A 256 -5.97 14.37 4.41
CA LYS A 256 -6.81 15.57 4.45
C LYS A 256 -7.29 15.94 3.05
N ASP A 257 -8.53 16.43 2.99
CA ASP A 257 -9.02 17.08 1.79
C ASP A 257 -8.55 18.54 1.82
N VAL A 258 -7.76 18.91 0.83
CA VAL A 258 -7.15 20.24 0.72
C VAL A 258 -7.46 20.86 -0.64
N ARG A 259 -7.48 22.18 -0.68
CA ARG A 259 -7.59 22.93 -1.91
C ARG A 259 -6.20 23.36 -2.37
N LEU A 260 -5.75 22.80 -3.50
CA LEU A 260 -4.40 23.05 -4.02
C LEU A 260 -4.29 24.31 -4.88
N GLU A 261 -5.38 24.75 -5.49
CA GLU A 261 -5.39 25.94 -6.34
C GLU A 261 -6.21 27.06 -5.71
N ARG A 262 -5.71 28.28 -5.86
CA ARG A 262 -6.44 29.47 -5.42
C ARG A 262 -7.54 29.81 -6.42
N ALA A 263 -8.75 30.09 -5.93
CA ALA A 263 -9.84 30.55 -6.75
C ALA A 263 -9.46 31.83 -7.53
N THR A 264 -9.79 31.85 -8.80
CA THR A 264 -9.78 33.08 -9.58
C THR A 264 -11.08 33.83 -9.35
N SER A 265 -11.10 35.15 -9.59
CA SER A 265 -12.28 35.99 -9.38
C SER A 265 -13.50 35.60 -10.24
N THR A 266 -13.30 34.76 -11.24
CA THR A 266 -14.36 34.29 -12.18
C THR A 266 -14.71 32.79 -11.92
N ALA A 267 -14.11 32.15 -10.93
CA ALA A 267 -14.38 30.75 -10.66
C ALA A 267 -15.76 30.55 -10.03
N THR A 268 -16.52 29.58 -10.51
CA THR A 268 -17.76 29.11 -9.88
C THR A 268 -17.45 28.04 -8.83
N ALA A 269 -18.33 27.84 -7.85
CA ALA A 269 -18.19 26.80 -6.84
C ALA A 269 -17.95 25.41 -7.44
N VAL A 270 -18.58 25.09 -8.57
CA VAL A 270 -18.42 23.82 -9.31
C VAL A 270 -17.01 23.69 -9.90
N ASN A 271 -16.46 24.77 -10.47
CA ASN A 271 -15.09 24.74 -11.02
C ASN A 271 -14.05 24.66 -9.90
N GLU A 272 -14.29 25.36 -8.81
CA GLU A 272 -13.42 25.31 -7.63
C GLU A 272 -13.47 23.96 -6.92
N ALA A 273 -14.57 23.23 -6.99
CA ALA A 273 -14.67 21.87 -6.43
C ALA A 273 -13.62 20.92 -7.02
N LYS A 274 -13.22 21.10 -8.27
CA LYS A 274 -12.21 20.29 -8.95
C LYS A 274 -10.78 20.56 -8.47
N THR A 275 -10.57 21.61 -7.68
CA THR A 275 -9.26 21.96 -7.09
C THR A 275 -9.05 21.36 -5.70
N TRP A 276 -10.06 20.68 -5.16
CA TRP A 276 -9.96 19.92 -3.92
C TRP A 276 -9.38 18.53 -4.17
N HIS A 277 -8.49 18.11 -3.34
CA HIS A 277 -7.82 16.81 -3.41
C HIS A 277 -7.63 16.21 -2.02
N SER A 278 -7.71 14.89 -1.91
CA SER A 278 -7.27 14.16 -0.71
C SER A 278 -5.75 13.96 -0.79
N VAL A 279 -5.03 14.42 0.23
CA VAL A 279 -3.57 14.35 0.33
C VAL A 279 -3.13 13.80 1.69
#